data_98c8c53d58312fe24ddfe13d92121a12
#
_entry.id   98c8c53d58312fe24ddfe13d92121a12
#
_cell.length_a   1.000
_cell.length_b   1.000
_cell.length_c   1.000
_cell.angle_alpha   90.00
_cell.angle_beta   90.00
_cell.angle_gamma   90.00
#
_symmetry.space_group_name_H-M   'P 1'
#
loop_
_entity.id
_entity.type
_entity.pdbx_description
1 polymer ?
#
loop_
_entity_poly.entity_id
_entity_poly.type
_entity_poly.pdbx_seq_one_letter_code
_entity_poly.pdbx_strand_id
1 'polypeptide(L)'
;VTELAADRGTRWYVTNGLLVRELITGAVQVGDALFEQREPATLPVAGDADDPAGPTYATFRAFLDTPPLPVGAEIRWRLHRDGTVSDDGPGGVFAAVLVPETHHTVADVFWEFLQSQGLVWGETGPVEGKLFEPTFFATGFPITEPYWATVKVGGVVQDVLVQCFERRCLTYTPGNPPGWRVEMGNVGQHYLAWREGW
;
A
#
# COMPACT_ATOMS: atom_id res chain seq x y z
N VAL A 1 14.31 2.78 9.95
CA VAL A 1 14.19 1.44 10.56
C VAL A 1 13.62 1.59 11.96
N THR A 2 12.52 0.91 12.23
CA THR A 2 11.78 1.03 13.49
C THR A 2 11.84 -0.29 14.24
N GLU A 3 12.14 -0.23 15.53
CA GLU A 3 12.01 -1.36 16.44
C GLU A 3 10.54 -1.49 16.86
N LEU A 4 9.92 -2.65 16.60
CA LEU A 4 8.53 -2.92 16.93
C LEU A 4 8.35 -3.88 18.11
N ALA A 5 9.40 -4.58 18.52
CA ALA A 5 9.37 -5.53 19.61
C ALA A 5 10.68 -5.51 20.40
N ALA A 6 10.61 -5.67 21.72
CA ALA A 6 11.78 -5.72 22.58
C ALA A 6 12.58 -7.03 22.40
N ASP A 7 11.93 -8.11 21.99
CA ASP A 7 12.58 -9.39 21.74
C ASP A 7 13.29 -9.40 20.39
N ARG A 8 14.62 -9.39 20.43
CA ARG A 8 15.51 -9.42 19.26
C ARG A 8 15.38 -10.69 18.40
N GLY A 9 14.82 -11.75 18.95
CA GLY A 9 14.57 -13.00 18.23
C GLY A 9 13.33 -12.96 17.33
N THR A 10 12.49 -11.96 17.44
CA THR A 10 11.28 -11.84 16.61
C THR A 10 11.56 -11.18 15.27
N ARG A 11 10.78 -11.55 14.24
CA ARG A 11 10.79 -10.89 12.92
C ARG A 11 10.36 -9.42 12.97
N TRP A 12 9.66 -9.04 14.03
CA TRP A 12 9.14 -7.70 14.24
C TRP A 12 10.11 -6.79 15.00
N TYR A 13 11.28 -7.29 15.40
CA TYR A 13 12.25 -6.51 16.16
C TYR A 13 12.68 -5.25 15.40
N VAL A 14 13.02 -5.41 14.13
CA VAL A 14 13.39 -4.29 13.25
C VAL A 14 12.62 -4.36 11.95
N THR A 15 11.96 -3.27 11.58
CA THR A 15 11.26 -3.12 10.30
C THR A 15 11.67 -1.82 9.62
N ASN A 16 11.17 -1.59 8.40
CA ASN A 16 11.42 -0.35 7.68
C ASN A 16 10.54 0.84 8.14
N GLY A 17 9.80 0.68 9.23
CA GLY A 17 8.89 1.70 9.75
C GLY A 17 7.58 1.80 8.99
N LEU A 18 6.71 2.70 9.43
CA LEU A 18 5.36 2.92 8.91
C LEU A 18 5.36 4.02 7.82
N LEU A 19 6.22 3.87 6.82
CA LEU A 19 6.54 4.93 5.86
C LEU A 19 5.33 5.49 5.12
N VAL A 20 4.39 4.64 4.72
CA VAL A 20 3.18 5.08 4.02
C VAL A 20 2.26 5.85 4.97
N ARG A 21 2.10 5.36 6.21
CA ARG A 21 1.32 6.08 7.21
C ARG A 21 1.89 7.48 7.47
N GLU A 22 3.22 7.60 7.56
CA GLU A 22 3.89 8.91 7.73
C GLU A 22 3.67 9.82 6.51
N LEU A 23 3.82 9.29 5.29
CA LEU A 23 3.56 10.05 4.05
C LEU A 23 2.12 10.56 3.97
N ILE A 24 1.14 9.74 4.39
CA ILE A 24 -0.29 10.08 4.34
C ILE A 24 -0.66 11.08 5.46
N THR A 25 -0.16 10.88 6.67
CA THR A 25 -0.56 11.70 7.83
C THR A 25 0.30 12.94 8.04
N GLY A 26 1.54 12.93 7.55
CA GLY A 26 2.55 13.92 7.88
C GLY A 26 3.16 13.75 9.28
N ALA A 27 2.73 12.76 10.07
CA ALA A 27 3.22 12.52 11.42
C ALA A 27 4.47 11.62 11.39
N VAL A 28 5.65 12.22 11.36
CA VAL A 28 6.94 11.52 11.32
C VAL A 28 7.34 11.10 12.72
N GLN A 29 7.54 9.80 12.93
CA GLN A 29 8.05 9.30 14.19
C GLN A 29 9.56 9.55 14.33
N VAL A 30 9.97 10.35 15.32
CA VAL A 30 11.37 10.69 15.61
C VAL A 30 11.87 10.12 16.92
N GLY A 31 11.01 9.44 17.68
CA GLY A 31 11.29 8.74 18.93
C GLY A 31 10.13 7.84 19.32
N ASP A 32 10.22 7.09 20.42
CA ASP A 32 9.21 6.09 20.80
C ASP A 32 7.79 6.65 20.88
N ALA A 33 7.64 7.86 21.42
CA ALA A 33 6.37 8.56 21.55
C ALA A 33 6.44 10.01 21.02
N LEU A 34 7.48 10.34 20.27
CA LEU A 34 7.71 11.68 19.75
C LEU A 34 7.47 11.72 18.24
N PHE A 35 6.61 12.64 17.82
CA PHE A 35 6.26 12.85 16.42
C PHE A 35 6.50 14.30 16.01
N GLU A 36 7.07 14.49 14.84
CA GLU A 36 7.11 15.77 14.14
C GLU A 36 5.97 15.81 13.13
N GLN A 37 5.21 16.91 13.12
CA GLN A 37 4.14 17.09 12.14
C GLN A 37 4.69 17.85 10.92
N ARG A 38 4.42 17.31 9.74
CA ARG A 38 4.69 17.88 8.43
C ARG A 38 3.42 17.90 7.59
N GLU A 39 3.45 18.62 6.46
CA GLU A 39 2.39 18.47 5.47
C GLU A 39 2.45 17.05 4.86
N PRO A 40 1.30 16.38 4.64
CA PRO A 40 1.26 15.12 3.91
C PRO A 40 1.92 15.20 2.54
N ALA A 41 2.47 14.09 2.08
CA ALA A 41 3.19 14.06 0.81
C ALA A 41 2.23 14.22 -0.38
N THR A 42 2.54 15.18 -1.26
CA THR A 42 1.78 15.44 -2.51
C THR A 42 2.32 14.67 -3.71
N LEU A 43 3.17 13.67 -3.46
CA LEU A 43 3.70 12.76 -4.48
C LEU A 43 2.60 11.77 -4.91
N PRO A 44 2.51 11.40 -6.20
CA PRO A 44 1.62 10.34 -6.66
C PRO A 44 1.89 9.02 -5.93
N VAL A 45 0.83 8.33 -5.52
CA VAL A 45 0.96 7.00 -4.87
C VAL A 45 1.33 5.92 -5.88
N ALA A 46 0.86 6.07 -7.12
CA ALA A 46 1.07 5.16 -8.22
C ALA A 46 1.38 5.94 -9.50
N GLY A 47 2.05 5.28 -10.44
CA GLY A 47 2.37 5.86 -11.74
C GLY A 47 3.62 6.73 -11.75
N ASP A 48 3.72 7.54 -12.80
CA ASP A 48 4.87 8.41 -13.04
C ASP A 48 4.91 9.59 -12.05
N ALA A 49 6.11 10.02 -11.66
CA ALA A 49 6.28 11.11 -10.69
C ALA A 49 5.66 12.45 -11.16
N ASP A 50 5.55 12.64 -12.47
CA ASP A 50 4.95 13.83 -13.10
C ASP A 50 3.47 13.65 -13.45
N ASP A 51 2.80 12.59 -12.93
CA ASP A 51 1.37 12.38 -13.16
C ASP A 51 0.54 13.50 -12.50
N PRO A 52 -0.22 14.30 -13.28
CA PRO A 52 -1.01 15.38 -12.73
C PRO A 52 -2.39 14.90 -12.22
N ALA A 53 -2.83 13.70 -12.58
CA ALA A 53 -4.21 13.23 -12.40
C ALA A 53 -4.38 12.22 -11.26
N GLY A 54 -3.39 11.35 -11.04
CA GLY A 54 -3.45 10.30 -10.02
C GLY A 54 -3.49 10.84 -8.59
N PRO A 55 -4.10 10.09 -7.65
CA PRO A 55 -4.16 10.47 -6.24
C PRO A 55 -2.75 10.49 -5.62
N THR A 56 -2.56 11.37 -4.65
CA THR A 56 -1.32 11.50 -3.87
C THR A 56 -1.47 10.85 -2.51
N TYR A 57 -0.38 10.71 -1.76
CA TYR A 57 -0.48 10.28 -0.36
C TYR A 57 -1.37 11.22 0.45
N ALA A 58 -1.29 12.54 0.23
CA ALA A 58 -2.15 13.53 0.89
C ALA A 58 -3.64 13.30 0.60
N THR A 59 -3.98 12.85 -0.61
CA THR A 59 -5.37 12.52 -0.99
C THR A 59 -5.92 11.40 -0.10
N PHE A 60 -5.13 10.38 0.21
CA PHE A 60 -5.56 9.24 1.03
C PHE A 60 -5.79 9.58 2.52
N ARG A 61 -5.35 10.75 3.00
CA ARG A 61 -5.53 11.13 4.40
C ARG A 61 -7.00 11.11 4.86
N ALA A 62 -7.92 11.52 4.00
CA ALA A 62 -9.35 11.53 4.30
C ALA A 62 -9.99 10.12 4.33
N PHE A 63 -9.25 9.09 3.92
CA PHE A 63 -9.77 7.74 3.73
C PHE A 63 -9.22 6.71 4.72
N LEU A 64 -8.43 7.14 5.71
CA LEU A 64 -7.87 6.27 6.75
C LEU A 64 -8.94 5.66 7.67
N ASP A 65 -10.06 6.36 7.86
CA ASP A 65 -11.16 5.95 8.72
C ASP A 65 -12.40 5.52 7.90
N THR A 66 -12.23 5.22 6.60
CA THR A 66 -13.34 4.74 5.75
C THR A 66 -13.82 3.39 6.27
N PRO A 67 -15.15 3.19 6.44
CA PRO A 67 -15.70 1.89 6.81
C PRO A 67 -15.29 0.79 5.82
N PRO A 68 -15.05 -0.44 6.30
CA PRO A 68 -14.60 -1.52 5.44
C PRO A 68 -15.64 -1.90 4.40
N LEU A 69 -15.18 -2.23 3.20
CA LEU A 69 -16.03 -2.86 2.18
C LEU A 69 -16.51 -4.23 2.70
N PRO A 70 -17.79 -4.57 2.47
CA PRO A 70 -18.25 -5.91 2.76
C PRO A 70 -17.47 -6.96 1.97
N VAL A 71 -17.04 -8.03 2.62
CA VAL A 71 -16.39 -9.15 1.93
C VAL A 71 -17.30 -9.70 0.82
N GLY A 72 -16.75 -9.89 -0.36
CA GLY A 72 -17.47 -10.26 -1.59
C GLY A 72 -18.03 -9.08 -2.40
N ALA A 73 -17.94 -7.86 -1.91
CA ALA A 73 -18.35 -6.68 -2.68
C ALA A 73 -17.39 -6.43 -3.84
N GLU A 74 -17.94 -6.11 -5.01
CA GLU A 74 -17.14 -5.67 -6.15
C GLU A 74 -16.58 -4.28 -5.90
N ILE A 75 -15.29 -4.09 -6.21
CA ILE A 75 -14.59 -2.81 -6.02
C ILE A 75 -14.76 -1.97 -7.28
N ARG A 76 -15.58 -0.94 -7.19
CA ARG A 76 -15.86 0.00 -8.27
C ARG A 76 -15.48 1.43 -7.93
N TRP A 77 -15.15 1.74 -6.69
CA TRP A 77 -14.78 3.07 -6.24
C TRP A 77 -13.50 3.54 -6.90
N ARG A 78 -13.57 4.71 -7.54
CA ARG A 78 -12.44 5.43 -8.11
C ARG A 78 -12.15 6.66 -7.27
N LEU A 79 -10.91 6.78 -6.81
CA LEU A 79 -10.40 7.94 -6.08
C LEU A 79 -9.72 8.89 -7.05
N HIS A 80 -10.19 10.14 -7.08
CA HIS A 80 -9.59 11.21 -7.86
C HIS A 80 -8.58 12.01 -7.02
N ARG A 81 -7.70 12.75 -7.70
CA ARG A 81 -6.65 13.55 -7.04
C ARG A 81 -7.21 14.59 -6.07
N ASP A 82 -8.37 15.15 -6.35
CA ASP A 82 -9.06 16.14 -5.52
C ASP A 82 -9.77 15.54 -4.29
N GLY A 83 -9.70 14.22 -4.10
CA GLY A 83 -10.35 13.50 -3.02
C GLY A 83 -11.80 13.12 -3.29
N THR A 84 -12.35 13.41 -4.46
CA THR A 84 -13.69 12.91 -4.83
C THR A 84 -13.64 11.42 -5.15
N VAL A 85 -14.74 10.71 -4.89
CA VAL A 85 -14.91 9.29 -5.20
C VAL A 85 -16.10 9.12 -6.13
N SER A 86 -15.90 8.38 -7.22
CA SER A 86 -16.95 7.98 -8.16
C SER A 86 -17.09 6.45 -8.20
N ASP A 87 -18.25 5.96 -8.66
CA ASP A 87 -18.55 4.53 -8.81
C ASP A 87 -18.46 4.12 -10.28
N ASP A 88 -17.29 4.34 -10.88
CA ASP A 88 -17.02 4.08 -12.30
C ASP A 88 -15.72 3.34 -12.56
N GLY A 89 -15.14 2.74 -11.52
CA GLY A 89 -13.99 1.86 -11.67
C GLY A 89 -14.28 0.65 -12.55
N PRO A 90 -13.26 0.06 -13.19
CA PRO A 90 -13.42 -1.06 -14.13
C PRO A 90 -14.16 -2.27 -13.56
N GLY A 91 -14.12 -2.48 -12.24
CA GLY A 91 -14.67 -3.67 -11.60
C GLY A 91 -13.81 -4.92 -11.83
N GLY A 92 -14.41 -6.10 -11.62
CA GLY A 92 -13.73 -7.38 -11.80
C GLY A 92 -12.74 -7.74 -10.70
N VAL A 93 -12.67 -6.95 -9.62
CA VAL A 93 -11.88 -7.17 -8.40
C VAL A 93 -12.83 -7.09 -7.21
N PHE A 94 -12.64 -7.94 -6.21
CA PHE A 94 -13.55 -8.07 -5.10
C PHE A 94 -12.86 -7.89 -3.75
N ALA A 95 -13.59 -7.39 -2.77
CA ALA A 95 -13.17 -7.33 -1.38
C ALA A 95 -13.06 -8.76 -0.82
N ALA A 96 -11.87 -9.22 -0.42
CA ALA A 96 -11.63 -10.62 -0.08
C ALA A 96 -11.58 -10.88 1.42
N VAL A 97 -10.82 -10.10 2.18
CA VAL A 97 -10.52 -10.38 3.58
C VAL A 97 -10.60 -9.12 4.42
N LEU A 98 -11.45 -9.12 5.44
CA LEU A 98 -11.45 -8.08 6.48
C LEU A 98 -10.30 -8.33 7.45
N VAL A 99 -9.44 -7.33 7.64
CA VAL A 99 -8.33 -7.35 8.60
C VAL A 99 -8.79 -6.67 9.89
N PRO A 100 -8.98 -7.43 10.98
CA PRO A 100 -9.58 -6.90 12.20
C PRO A 100 -8.70 -5.89 12.92
N GLU A 101 -7.38 -5.95 12.76
CA GLU A 101 -6.40 -5.07 13.42
C GLU A 101 -6.56 -3.61 13.02
N THR A 102 -6.93 -3.36 11.77
CA THR A 102 -7.10 -2.00 11.22
C THR A 102 -8.49 -1.73 10.69
N HIS A 103 -9.34 -2.76 10.68
CA HIS A 103 -10.74 -2.65 10.24
C HIS A 103 -10.88 -2.24 8.77
N HIS A 104 -9.96 -2.70 7.91
CA HIS A 104 -9.99 -2.52 6.45
C HIS A 104 -10.08 -3.84 5.71
N THR A 105 -10.67 -3.83 4.52
CA THR A 105 -10.81 -5.02 3.69
C THR A 105 -9.78 -5.03 2.57
N VAL A 106 -9.06 -6.13 2.41
CA VAL A 106 -8.05 -6.33 1.36
C VAL A 106 -8.71 -6.85 0.09
N ALA A 107 -8.34 -6.28 -1.07
CA ALA A 107 -8.77 -6.76 -2.38
C ALA A 107 -8.22 -8.16 -2.68
N ASP A 108 -8.98 -8.97 -3.41
CA ASP A 108 -8.65 -10.37 -3.76
C ASP A 108 -7.30 -10.48 -4.48
N VAL A 109 -7.02 -9.62 -5.46
CA VAL A 109 -5.76 -9.60 -6.20
C VAL A 109 -4.55 -9.32 -5.30
N PHE A 110 -4.72 -8.48 -4.27
CA PHE A 110 -3.66 -8.20 -3.29
C PHE A 110 -3.55 -9.32 -2.26
N TRP A 111 -4.67 -9.91 -1.87
CA TRP A 111 -4.67 -11.05 -0.96
C TRP A 111 -3.97 -12.26 -1.60
N GLU A 112 -4.28 -12.59 -2.85
CA GLU A 112 -3.60 -13.64 -3.60
C GLU A 112 -2.09 -13.39 -3.71
N PHE A 113 -1.69 -12.15 -4.01
CA PHE A 113 -0.28 -11.75 -4.04
C PHE A 113 0.41 -11.97 -2.68
N LEU A 114 -0.22 -11.55 -1.58
CA LEU A 114 0.30 -11.72 -0.23
C LEU A 114 0.33 -13.18 0.24
N GLN A 115 -0.45 -14.07 -0.37
CA GLN A 115 -0.44 -15.52 -0.12
C GLN A 115 0.44 -16.29 -1.10
N SER A 116 1.15 -15.62 -2.00
CA SER A 116 1.98 -16.26 -3.02
C SER A 116 3.09 -17.10 -2.42
N GLN A 117 3.46 -18.15 -3.14
CA GLN A 117 4.51 -19.08 -2.79
C GLN A 117 5.64 -19.04 -3.82
N GLY A 118 6.82 -19.42 -3.40
CA GLY A 118 7.99 -19.48 -4.26
C GLY A 118 9.23 -19.95 -3.50
N LEU A 119 10.38 -19.83 -4.13
CA LEU A 119 11.64 -20.18 -3.50
C LEU A 119 12.02 -19.19 -2.40
N VAL A 120 12.11 -19.68 -1.18
CA VAL A 120 12.60 -18.94 -0.01
C VAL A 120 13.83 -19.63 0.56
N TRP A 121 14.64 -18.90 1.31
CA TRP A 121 15.82 -19.49 1.94
C TRP A 121 15.43 -20.16 3.26
N GLY A 122 15.49 -21.51 3.31
CA GLY A 122 15.34 -22.31 4.52
C GLY A 122 16.64 -22.49 5.29
N GLU A 123 16.65 -23.33 6.33
CA GLU A 123 17.83 -23.55 7.17
C GLU A 123 19.02 -24.13 6.40
N THR A 124 18.79 -24.97 5.41
CA THR A 124 19.84 -25.70 4.67
C THR A 124 19.91 -25.34 3.19
N GLY A 125 19.13 -24.37 2.71
CA GLY A 125 19.10 -23.95 1.31
C GLY A 125 17.72 -23.52 0.83
N PRO A 126 17.55 -23.28 -0.48
CA PRO A 126 16.28 -22.86 -1.04
C PRO A 126 15.21 -23.95 -0.92
N VAL A 127 14.03 -23.56 -0.46
CA VAL A 127 12.84 -24.41 -0.32
C VAL A 127 11.62 -23.67 -0.85
N GLU A 128 10.59 -24.42 -1.25
CA GLU A 128 9.29 -23.84 -1.55
C GLU A 128 8.59 -23.40 -0.25
N GLY A 129 8.08 -22.17 -0.24
CA GLY A 129 7.41 -21.60 0.92
C GLY A 129 6.69 -20.30 0.60
N LYS A 130 6.00 -19.74 1.60
CA LYS A 130 5.35 -18.44 1.48
C LYS A 130 6.39 -17.34 1.27
N LEU A 131 6.18 -16.49 0.28
CA LEU A 131 7.03 -15.32 0.03
C LEU A 131 6.89 -14.25 1.13
N PHE A 132 5.71 -14.19 1.77
CA PHE A 132 5.41 -13.25 2.85
C PHE A 132 5.02 -14.04 4.10
N GLU A 133 5.93 -14.09 5.10
CA GLU A 133 5.70 -14.81 6.37
C GLU A 133 6.26 -13.99 7.54
N PRO A 134 5.42 -13.46 8.43
CA PRO A 134 3.94 -13.40 8.36
C PRO A 134 3.43 -12.60 7.15
N THR A 135 2.19 -12.85 6.75
CA THR A 135 1.57 -12.29 5.53
C THR A 135 1.78 -10.77 5.37
N PHE A 136 1.62 -10.00 6.42
CA PHE A 136 1.77 -8.54 6.40
C PHE A 136 3.18 -8.03 6.78
N PHE A 137 4.20 -8.91 6.82
CA PHE A 137 5.56 -8.49 7.22
C PHE A 137 6.11 -7.38 6.33
N ALA A 138 5.98 -7.51 5.01
CA ALA A 138 6.53 -6.53 4.07
C ALA A 138 5.68 -5.27 3.95
N THR A 139 4.36 -5.40 4.02
CA THR A 139 3.42 -4.30 3.76
C THR A 139 2.97 -3.56 5.01
N GLY A 140 2.99 -4.19 6.20
CA GLY A 140 2.15 -3.79 7.31
C GLY A 140 0.69 -4.10 7.04
N PHE A 141 -0.19 -3.77 7.99
CA PHE A 141 -1.64 -3.93 7.84
C PHE A 141 -2.22 -2.90 6.85
N PRO A 142 -3.36 -3.21 6.18
CA PRO A 142 -4.04 -2.23 5.33
C PRO A 142 -4.49 -1.02 6.16
N ILE A 143 -4.34 0.18 5.63
CA ILE A 143 -4.76 1.43 6.28
C ILE A 143 -5.76 2.22 5.42
N THR A 144 -6.13 1.69 4.27
CA THR A 144 -7.19 2.22 3.42
C THR A 144 -7.98 1.07 2.80
N GLU A 145 -9.19 1.36 2.34
CA GLU A 145 -9.87 0.50 1.37
C GLU A 145 -9.16 0.56 0.00
N PRO A 146 -9.36 -0.43 -0.89
CA PRO A 146 -8.85 -0.37 -2.25
C PRO A 146 -9.69 0.60 -3.11
N TYR A 147 -8.99 1.38 -3.94
CA TYR A 147 -9.59 2.32 -4.88
C TYR A 147 -8.98 2.19 -6.26
N TRP A 148 -9.77 2.20 -7.28
CA TRP A 148 -9.30 2.47 -8.63
C TRP A 148 -8.80 3.91 -8.75
N ALA A 149 -7.82 4.13 -9.58
CA ALA A 149 -7.31 5.44 -9.94
C ALA A 149 -6.92 5.44 -11.41
N THR A 150 -7.14 6.55 -12.08
CA THR A 150 -6.60 6.77 -13.42
C THR A 150 -5.24 7.45 -13.26
N VAL A 151 -4.19 6.78 -13.69
CA VAL A 151 -2.80 7.22 -13.50
C VAL A 151 -2.01 7.11 -14.81
N LYS A 152 -0.94 7.89 -14.92
CA LYS A 152 0.03 7.77 -16.01
C LYS A 152 1.15 6.81 -15.59
N VAL A 153 1.36 5.72 -16.31
CA VAL A 153 2.42 4.73 -16.07
C VAL A 153 3.25 4.58 -17.34
N GLY A 154 4.53 4.91 -17.28
CA GLY A 154 5.40 4.89 -18.46
C GLY A 154 4.91 5.80 -19.60
N GLY A 155 4.29 6.93 -19.26
CA GLY A 155 3.69 7.86 -20.22
C GLY A 155 2.30 7.49 -20.72
N VAL A 156 1.75 6.33 -20.35
CA VAL A 156 0.42 5.84 -20.78
C VAL A 156 -0.58 6.00 -19.65
N VAL A 157 -1.73 6.62 -19.95
CA VAL A 157 -2.85 6.76 -18.99
C VAL A 157 -3.62 5.45 -18.92
N GLN A 158 -3.80 4.90 -17.73
CA GLN A 158 -4.50 3.64 -17.50
C GLN A 158 -5.12 3.57 -16.12
N ASP A 159 -6.03 2.61 -15.94
CA ASP A 159 -6.64 2.34 -14.66
C ASP A 159 -5.79 1.37 -13.84
N VAL A 160 -5.54 1.75 -12.59
CA VAL A 160 -4.77 0.98 -11.63
C VAL A 160 -5.56 0.92 -10.33
N LEU A 161 -5.71 -0.28 -9.75
CA LEU A 161 -6.22 -0.40 -8.39
C LEU A 161 -5.09 -0.11 -7.40
N VAL A 162 -5.37 0.70 -6.40
CA VAL A 162 -4.41 1.08 -5.35
C VAL A 162 -4.98 0.73 -3.99
N GLN A 163 -4.19 0.11 -3.13
CA GLN A 163 -4.49 -0.03 -1.70
C GLN A 163 -3.26 0.28 -0.88
N CYS A 164 -3.38 1.17 0.11
CA CYS A 164 -2.28 1.53 0.98
C CYS A 164 -2.30 0.71 2.27
N PHE A 165 -1.13 0.23 2.62
CA PHE A 165 -0.80 -0.46 3.85
C PHE A 165 0.18 0.42 4.65
N GLU A 166 0.45 0.08 5.89
CA GLU A 166 1.29 0.91 6.77
C GLU A 166 2.68 1.22 6.20
N ARG A 167 3.27 0.29 5.42
CA ARG A 167 4.65 0.36 4.91
C ARG A 167 4.76 0.44 3.41
N ARG A 168 3.75 -0.02 2.67
CA ARG A 168 3.70 -0.08 1.20
C ARG A 168 2.31 0.24 0.71
N CYS A 169 2.19 0.88 -0.44
CA CYS A 169 0.97 0.79 -1.23
C CYS A 169 1.19 -0.29 -2.30
N LEU A 170 0.21 -1.15 -2.46
CA LEU A 170 0.14 -2.11 -3.55
C LEU A 170 -0.65 -1.52 -4.70
N THR A 171 -0.23 -1.82 -5.91
CA THR A 171 -0.91 -1.44 -7.14
C THR A 171 -1.21 -2.68 -7.97
N TYR A 172 -2.38 -2.70 -8.62
CA TYR A 172 -2.75 -3.74 -9.57
C TYR A 172 -3.11 -3.12 -10.90
N THR A 173 -2.36 -3.52 -11.93
CA THR A 173 -2.55 -3.07 -13.32
C THR A 173 -3.05 -4.23 -14.14
N PRO A 174 -4.35 -4.29 -14.50
CA PRO A 174 -4.95 -5.44 -15.19
C PRO A 174 -4.28 -5.78 -16.52
N GLY A 175 -3.81 -4.76 -17.25
CA GLY A 175 -3.18 -4.89 -18.56
C GLY A 175 -1.76 -5.45 -18.54
N ASN A 176 -1.12 -5.53 -17.37
CA ASN A 176 0.25 -6.07 -17.28
C ASN A 176 0.27 -7.60 -17.47
N PRO A 177 1.40 -8.15 -17.94
CA PRO A 177 1.59 -9.61 -18.02
C PRO A 177 1.38 -10.28 -16.65
N PRO A 178 0.92 -11.54 -16.61
CA PRO A 178 0.86 -12.32 -15.39
C PRO A 178 2.20 -12.30 -14.65
N GLY A 179 2.16 -12.12 -13.31
CA GLY A 179 3.35 -11.96 -12.47
C GLY A 179 3.85 -10.52 -12.31
N TRP A 180 3.39 -9.59 -13.15
CA TRP A 180 3.70 -8.16 -13.10
C TRP A 180 2.45 -7.30 -12.86
N ARG A 181 1.31 -7.91 -12.57
CA ARG A 181 0.06 -7.20 -12.36
C ARG A 181 0.00 -6.50 -11.01
N VAL A 182 0.56 -7.14 -9.97
CA VAL A 182 0.65 -6.55 -8.64
C VAL A 182 2.08 -6.11 -8.39
N GLU A 183 2.25 -4.85 -7.98
CA GLU A 183 3.54 -4.23 -7.72
C GLU A 183 3.51 -3.52 -6.36
N MET A 184 4.69 -3.43 -5.74
CA MET A 184 4.92 -2.60 -4.55
C MET A 184 5.53 -1.27 -4.97
N GLY A 185 4.90 -0.17 -4.58
CA GLY A 185 5.39 1.18 -4.91
C GLY A 185 6.78 1.48 -4.32
N ASN A 186 7.47 2.42 -4.95
CA ASN A 186 8.81 2.89 -4.56
C ASN A 186 8.77 3.81 -3.31
N VAL A 187 8.09 3.38 -2.26
CA VAL A 187 7.85 4.17 -1.06
C VAL A 187 9.13 4.74 -0.43
N GLY A 188 10.25 4.01 -0.53
CA GLY A 188 11.53 4.50 -0.01
C GLY A 188 12.02 5.75 -0.72
N GLN A 189 11.89 5.82 -2.04
CA GLN A 189 12.24 7.00 -2.83
C GLN A 189 11.25 8.15 -2.56
N HIS A 190 9.95 7.85 -2.52
CA HIS A 190 8.92 8.83 -2.19
C HIS A 190 9.14 9.43 -0.79
N TYR A 191 9.48 8.57 0.18
CA TYR A 191 9.74 8.99 1.54
C TYR A 191 10.98 9.90 1.63
N LEU A 192 12.06 9.54 0.94
CA LEU A 192 13.28 10.34 0.88
C LEU A 192 13.00 11.70 0.23
N ALA A 193 12.33 11.71 -0.92
CA ALA A 193 11.95 12.94 -1.62
C ALA A 193 11.11 13.86 -0.76
N TRP A 194 10.08 13.32 -0.09
CA TRP A 194 9.22 14.08 0.81
C TRP A 194 9.96 14.62 2.04
N ARG A 195 10.85 13.81 2.61
CA ARG A 195 11.55 14.14 3.84
C ARG A 195 12.68 15.16 3.64
N GLU A 196 13.43 15.03 2.57
CA GLU A 196 14.62 15.82 2.26
C GLU A 196 14.33 16.97 1.28
N GLY A 197 13.15 17.00 0.66
CA GLY A 197 12.78 18.05 -0.31
C GLY A 197 13.50 17.93 -1.65
N TRP A 198 13.73 16.71 -2.14
CA TRP A 198 14.43 16.42 -3.40
C TRP A 198 13.48 16.49 -4.59
#